data_90c241ac5d58054e782d3a16345575fa
#
_entry.id   90c241ac5d58054e782d3a16345575fa
#
_cell.length_a   1.000
_cell.length_b   1.000
_cell.length_c   1.000
_cell.angle_alpha   90.00
_cell.angle_beta   90.00
_cell.angle_gamma   90.00
#
_symmetry.space_group_name_H-M   'P 1'
#
loop_
_entity.id
_entity.type
_entity.pdbx_description
1 polymer ?
#
loop_
_entity_poly.entity_id
_entity_poly.type
_entity_poly.pdbx_seq_one_letter_code
_entity_poly.pdbx_strand_id
1 'polypeptide(L)'
;MPFLEYFNKTSLVFNEKLTYKEDSIYKDGVNLTVDENYLVPSIDDGMVVFIGEKDGYGKTVIIEQKNGVTVWYSNLNEVNLKMYDYVLKGELVGNVSNNLYLVFTKDGEYVSYKEYI
;
A
#
# COMPACT_ATOMS: atom_id res chain seq x y z
N MET A 1 3.23 -15.20 19.03
CA MET A 1 3.13 -13.76 19.22
C MET A 1 2.38 -13.45 20.49
N PRO A 2 2.90 -12.53 21.29
CA PRO A 2 2.19 -12.12 22.47
C PRO A 2 0.84 -11.51 22.12
N PHE A 3 -0.13 -11.76 22.97
CA PHE A 3 -1.50 -11.26 22.78
C PHE A 3 -1.54 -9.74 22.68
N LEU A 4 -0.77 -9.03 23.50
CA LEU A 4 -0.75 -7.58 23.49
C LEU A 4 -0.23 -7.02 22.15
N GLU A 5 0.76 -7.69 21.58
CA GLU A 5 1.32 -7.28 20.30
C GLU A 5 0.30 -7.41 19.17
N TYR A 6 -0.43 -8.51 19.17
CA TYR A 6 -1.53 -8.71 18.22
C TYR A 6 -2.59 -7.63 18.38
N PHE A 7 -2.95 -7.33 19.60
CA PHE A 7 -3.96 -6.34 19.91
C PHE A 7 -3.53 -4.94 19.47
N ASN A 8 -2.28 -4.59 19.70
CA ASN A 8 -1.73 -3.30 19.27
C ASN A 8 -1.72 -3.20 17.74
N LYS A 9 -1.35 -4.27 17.07
CA LYS A 9 -1.37 -4.30 15.60
C LYS A 9 -2.79 -4.08 15.07
N THR A 10 -3.77 -4.73 15.66
CA THR A 10 -5.17 -4.54 15.29
C THR A 10 -5.61 -3.10 15.47
N SER A 11 -5.10 -2.41 16.50
CA SER A 11 -5.45 -1.02 16.75
C SER A 11 -4.89 -0.05 15.70
N LEU A 12 -3.98 -0.52 14.82
CA LEU A 12 -3.46 0.27 13.71
C LEU A 12 -4.41 0.30 12.53
N VAL A 13 -5.43 -0.54 12.52
CA VAL A 13 -6.46 -0.49 11.48
C VAL A 13 -7.30 0.75 11.73
N PHE A 14 -7.22 1.72 10.84
CA PHE A 14 -7.85 3.02 11.04
C PHE A 14 -8.81 3.40 9.92
N ASN A 15 -8.66 2.79 8.76
CA ASN A 15 -9.47 3.14 7.61
C ASN A 15 -9.58 1.92 6.70
N GLU A 16 -10.78 1.57 6.32
CA GLU A 16 -11.01 0.43 5.44
C GLU A 16 -10.90 0.80 3.98
N LYS A 17 -10.94 2.08 3.67
CA LYS A 17 -11.03 2.52 2.29
C LYS A 17 -10.07 3.66 2.03
N LEU A 18 -9.35 3.53 0.93
CA LEU A 18 -8.47 4.58 0.45
C LEU A 18 -9.29 5.80 0.03
N THR A 19 -8.94 6.97 0.54
CA THR A 19 -9.59 8.24 0.18
C THR A 19 -8.64 9.04 -0.70
N TYR A 20 -9.04 9.29 -1.93
CA TYR A 20 -8.13 9.89 -2.90
C TYR A 20 -8.87 10.68 -3.96
N LYS A 21 -8.10 11.51 -4.66
CA LYS A 21 -8.51 12.14 -5.91
C LYS A 21 -7.55 11.66 -6.98
N GLU A 22 -8.08 11.11 -8.07
CA GLU A 22 -7.25 10.67 -9.19
C GLU A 22 -6.55 11.87 -9.80
N ASP A 23 -5.24 11.78 -9.95
CA ASP A 23 -4.44 12.84 -10.53
C ASP A 23 -4.04 12.50 -11.97
N SER A 24 -3.26 11.43 -12.14
CA SER A 24 -2.75 11.10 -13.47
C SER A 24 -2.24 9.66 -13.51
N ILE A 25 -2.06 9.15 -14.72
CA ILE A 25 -1.32 7.91 -14.93
C ILE A 25 0.16 8.19 -14.70
N TYR A 26 0.83 7.36 -13.92
CA TYR A 26 2.24 7.50 -13.60
C TYR A 26 2.96 6.20 -13.95
N LYS A 27 3.77 6.21 -15.02
CA LYS A 27 4.43 5.02 -15.54
C LYS A 27 3.39 3.92 -15.79
N ASP A 28 3.49 2.79 -15.11
CA ASP A 28 2.56 1.67 -15.27
C ASP A 28 1.51 1.61 -14.17
N GLY A 29 1.34 2.70 -13.45
CA GLY A 29 0.40 2.80 -12.34
C GLY A 29 -0.35 4.11 -12.35
N VAL A 30 -0.84 4.51 -11.20
CA VAL A 30 -1.62 5.72 -11.04
C VAL A 30 -1.04 6.59 -9.94
N ASN A 31 -1.06 7.91 -10.16
CA ASN A 31 -0.70 8.89 -9.16
C ASN A 31 -1.99 9.44 -8.54
N LEU A 32 -2.15 9.23 -7.25
CA LEU A 32 -3.34 9.69 -6.53
C LEU A 32 -2.97 10.88 -5.65
N THR A 33 -3.79 11.92 -5.70
CA THR A 33 -3.66 13.05 -4.79
C THR A 33 -4.43 12.73 -3.52
N VAL A 34 -3.75 12.88 -2.39
CA VAL A 34 -4.30 12.61 -1.07
C VAL A 34 -4.01 13.80 -0.16
N ASP A 35 -4.60 13.82 1.02
CA ASP A 35 -4.32 14.86 2.00
C ASP A 35 -2.87 14.82 2.45
N GLU A 36 -2.36 15.96 2.89
CA GLU A 36 -0.98 16.06 3.38
C GLU A 36 -0.77 15.11 4.56
N ASN A 37 0.36 14.42 4.54
CA ASN A 37 0.74 13.43 5.56
C ASN A 37 -0.28 12.27 5.67
N TYR A 38 -0.85 11.91 4.54
CA TYR A 38 -1.88 10.86 4.49
C TYR A 38 -1.36 9.52 4.99
N LEU A 39 -2.14 8.88 5.86
CA LEU A 39 -1.86 7.54 6.37
C LEU A 39 -2.47 6.54 5.40
N VAL A 40 -1.60 5.73 4.79
CA VAL A 40 -1.99 4.83 3.70
C VAL A 40 -2.47 3.51 4.26
N PRO A 41 -3.74 3.15 4.06
CA PRO A 41 -4.26 1.85 4.49
C PRO A 41 -3.94 0.78 3.45
N SER A 42 -3.77 -0.45 3.90
CA SER A 42 -3.68 -1.58 2.99
C SER A 42 -5.03 -1.78 2.29
N ILE A 43 -5.00 -1.97 0.99
CA ILE A 43 -6.21 -2.11 0.17
C ILE A 43 -6.89 -3.45 0.44
N ASP A 44 -6.11 -4.49 0.68
CA ASP A 44 -6.65 -5.83 0.96
C ASP A 44 -5.63 -6.62 1.78
N ASP A 45 -6.04 -7.79 2.24
CA ASP A 45 -5.17 -8.69 2.98
C ASP A 45 -4.04 -9.20 2.09
N GLY A 46 -2.85 -9.31 2.66
CA GLY A 46 -1.71 -9.81 1.90
C GLY A 46 -0.45 -9.92 2.73
N MET A 47 0.64 -10.22 2.05
CA MET A 47 1.95 -10.36 2.67
C MET A 47 2.93 -9.39 2.03
N VAL A 48 3.75 -8.74 2.86
CA VAL A 48 4.81 -7.84 2.40
C VAL A 48 5.92 -8.67 1.76
N VAL A 49 6.20 -8.42 0.49
CA VAL A 49 7.23 -9.14 -0.25
C VAL A 49 8.42 -8.26 -0.65
N PHE A 50 8.31 -6.95 -0.46
CA PHE A 50 9.41 -6.03 -0.75
C PHE A 50 9.25 -4.73 0.04
N ILE A 51 10.34 -4.22 0.58
CA ILE A 51 10.43 -2.88 1.15
C ILE A 51 11.77 -2.30 0.71
N GLY A 52 11.75 -1.15 0.06
CA GLY A 52 12.97 -0.49 -0.37
C GLY A 52 12.72 0.58 -1.42
N GLU A 53 13.82 1.08 -1.99
CA GLU A 53 13.75 2.07 -3.06
C GLU A 53 13.53 1.38 -4.39
N LYS A 54 12.60 1.90 -5.17
CA LYS A 54 12.36 1.51 -6.55
C LYS A 54 12.66 2.70 -7.45
N ASP A 55 13.52 2.49 -8.43
CA ASP A 55 13.93 3.55 -9.33
C ASP A 55 12.73 4.20 -10.03
N GLY A 56 12.58 5.50 -9.83
CA GLY A 56 11.47 6.26 -10.38
C GLY A 56 10.18 6.19 -9.58
N TYR A 57 10.13 5.42 -8.49
CA TYR A 57 8.94 5.29 -7.64
C TYR A 57 9.19 5.73 -6.20
N GLY A 58 10.46 5.83 -5.80
CA GLY A 58 10.82 6.18 -4.43
C GLY A 58 10.65 5.00 -3.48
N LYS A 59 10.48 5.30 -2.21
CA LYS A 59 10.33 4.28 -1.19
C LYS A 59 9.02 3.52 -1.41
N THR A 60 9.13 2.21 -1.53
CA THR A 60 8.03 1.34 -1.98
C THR A 60 7.87 0.15 -1.05
N VAL A 61 6.62 -0.18 -0.77
CA VAL A 61 6.22 -1.45 -0.16
C VAL A 61 5.41 -2.21 -1.19
N ILE A 62 5.77 -3.47 -1.43
CA ILE A 62 5.02 -4.34 -2.33
C ILE A 62 4.32 -5.39 -1.49
N ILE A 63 3.01 -5.50 -1.65
CA ILE A 63 2.19 -6.48 -0.95
C ILE A 63 1.56 -7.42 -1.97
N GLU A 64 1.80 -8.72 -1.77
CA GLU A 64 1.15 -9.76 -2.55
C GLU A 64 -0.16 -10.11 -1.85
N GLN A 65 -1.26 -9.80 -2.48
CA GLN A 65 -2.57 -10.00 -1.89
C GLN A 65 -3.08 -11.42 -2.06
N LYS A 66 -3.98 -11.80 -1.20
CA LYS A 66 -4.62 -13.12 -1.22
C LYS A 66 -5.29 -13.43 -2.55
N ASN A 67 -5.81 -12.40 -3.22
CA ASN A 67 -6.51 -12.54 -4.50
C ASN A 67 -5.57 -12.68 -5.70
N GLY A 68 -4.25 -12.74 -5.47
CA GLY A 68 -3.27 -12.89 -6.54
C GLY A 68 -2.80 -11.57 -7.14
N VAL A 69 -3.35 -10.46 -6.69
CA VAL A 69 -2.92 -9.13 -7.16
C VAL A 69 -1.77 -8.64 -6.29
N THR A 70 -0.74 -8.12 -6.92
CA THR A 70 0.39 -7.51 -6.22
C THR A 70 0.26 -6.00 -6.32
N VAL A 71 0.35 -5.32 -5.18
CA VAL A 71 0.18 -3.86 -5.11
C VAL A 71 1.47 -3.23 -4.64
N TRP A 72 1.94 -2.23 -5.38
CA TRP A 72 3.08 -1.40 -4.99
C TRP A 72 2.53 -0.10 -4.39
N TYR A 73 2.89 0.16 -3.14
CA TYR A 73 2.61 1.43 -2.47
C TYR A 73 3.89 2.24 -2.53
N SER A 74 3.91 3.29 -3.35
CA SER A 74 5.16 4.00 -3.67
C SER A 74 5.09 5.48 -3.29
N ASN A 75 6.25 6.13 -3.30
CA ASN A 75 6.43 7.51 -2.88
C ASN A 75 6.18 7.70 -1.38
N LEU A 76 6.46 6.67 -0.60
CA LEU A 76 6.27 6.71 0.85
C LEU A 76 7.35 7.54 1.54
N ASN A 77 6.98 8.25 2.58
CA ASN A 77 7.93 8.91 3.48
C ASN A 77 8.41 7.92 4.53
N GLU A 78 7.47 7.25 5.19
CA GLU A 78 7.77 6.27 6.22
C GLU A 78 7.02 4.99 5.94
N VAL A 79 7.60 3.87 6.37
CA VAL A 79 7.02 2.54 6.23
C VAL A 79 6.79 1.96 7.61
N ASN A 80 5.58 1.45 7.84
CA ASN A 80 5.17 0.89 9.12
C ASN A 80 5.14 -0.63 9.15
N LEU A 81 5.62 -1.26 8.08
CA LEU A 81 5.59 -2.72 7.93
C LEU A 81 7.00 -3.26 7.82
N LYS A 82 7.13 -4.56 8.01
CA LYS A 82 8.39 -5.28 7.84
C LYS A 82 8.24 -6.34 6.77
N MET A 83 9.37 -6.77 6.21
CA MET A 83 9.39 -7.88 5.25
C MET A 83 8.64 -9.07 5.82
N TYR A 84 7.80 -9.65 4.99
CA TYR A 84 7.01 -10.85 5.29
C TYR A 84 5.92 -10.68 6.33
N ASP A 85 5.64 -9.45 6.75
CA ASP A 85 4.46 -9.19 7.58
C ASP A 85 3.20 -9.59 6.83
N TYR A 86 2.27 -10.22 7.52
CA TYR A 86 0.93 -10.40 7.02
C TYR A 86 0.12 -9.17 7.39
N VAL A 87 -0.55 -8.58 6.42
CA VAL A 87 -1.24 -7.30 6.55
C VAL A 87 -2.71 -7.49 6.30
N LEU A 88 -3.53 -6.96 7.16
CA LEU A 88 -4.98 -6.98 7.00
C LEU A 88 -5.45 -5.71 6.29
N LYS A 89 -6.54 -5.84 5.56
CA LYS A 89 -7.19 -4.70 4.91
C LYS A 89 -7.40 -3.56 5.91
N GLY A 90 -7.01 -2.35 5.53
CA GLY A 90 -7.12 -1.15 6.37
C GLY A 90 -5.97 -0.94 7.33
N GLU A 91 -5.05 -1.88 7.44
CA GLU A 91 -3.88 -1.73 8.29
C GLU A 91 -2.91 -0.71 7.72
N LEU A 92 -2.21 0.02 8.58
CA LEU A 92 -1.29 1.08 8.15
C LEU A 92 -0.08 0.52 7.41
N VAL A 93 0.10 0.97 6.17
CA VAL A 93 1.28 0.63 5.35
C VAL A 93 2.41 1.64 5.60
N GLY A 94 2.10 2.91 5.61
CA GLY A 94 3.04 3.98 5.76
C GLY A 94 2.36 5.31 5.53
N ASN A 95 3.13 6.36 5.26
CA ASN A 95 2.56 7.66 4.94
C ASN A 95 3.20 8.28 3.71
N VAL A 96 2.49 9.22 3.11
CA VAL A 96 2.97 10.01 1.98
C VAL A 96 2.72 11.48 2.26
N SER A 97 3.44 12.37 1.56
CA SER A 97 3.22 13.80 1.70
C SER A 97 1.86 14.21 1.16
N ASN A 98 1.63 14.02 -0.13
CA ASN A 98 0.33 14.33 -0.74
C ASN A 98 0.08 13.57 -2.04
N ASN A 99 1.01 12.73 -2.44
CA ASN A 99 0.86 11.91 -3.63
C ASN A 99 1.21 10.46 -3.31
N LEU A 100 0.32 9.56 -3.67
CA LEU A 100 0.52 8.13 -3.54
C LEU A 100 0.58 7.51 -4.93
N TYR A 101 1.67 6.82 -5.24
CA TYR A 101 1.81 6.12 -6.51
C TYR A 101 1.48 4.65 -6.28
N LEU A 102 0.51 4.15 -7.01
CA LEU A 102 0.08 2.76 -6.91
C LEU A 102 0.32 2.04 -8.23
N VAL A 103 0.86 0.83 -8.12
CA VAL A 103 1.01 -0.07 -9.26
C VAL A 103 0.33 -1.38 -8.90
N PHE A 104 -0.46 -1.91 -9.81
CA PHE A 104 -1.15 -3.18 -9.63
C PHE A 104 -0.68 -4.15 -10.69
N THR A 105 -0.29 -5.36 -10.26
CA THR A 105 0.07 -6.42 -11.20
C THR A 105 -0.67 -7.70 -10.84
N LYS A 106 -0.92 -8.52 -11.85
CA LYS A 106 -1.50 -9.84 -11.68
C LYS A 106 -0.90 -10.75 -12.73
N ASP A 107 -0.38 -11.89 -12.31
CA ASP A 107 0.29 -12.84 -13.19
C ASP A 107 1.41 -12.19 -14.01
N GLY A 108 2.13 -11.24 -13.38
CA GLY A 108 3.24 -10.55 -14.03
C GLY A 108 2.86 -9.42 -14.96
N GLU A 109 1.59 -9.11 -15.10
CA GLU A 109 1.10 -8.06 -15.99
C GLU A 109 0.47 -6.92 -15.20
N TYR A 110 0.62 -5.68 -15.71
CA TYR A 110 -0.01 -4.52 -15.11
C TYR A 110 -1.52 -4.58 -15.33
N VAL A 111 -2.29 -4.26 -14.28
CA VAL A 111 -3.76 -4.25 -14.36
C VAL A 111 -4.29 -2.91 -13.87
N SER A 112 -5.53 -2.60 -14.25
CA SER A 112 -6.15 -1.32 -13.89
C SER A 112 -6.47 -1.28 -12.40
N TYR A 113 -6.05 -0.19 -11.75
CA TYR A 113 -6.36 0.03 -10.34
C TYR A 113 -7.88 0.12 -10.09
N LYS A 114 -8.65 0.51 -11.09
CA LYS A 114 -10.10 0.74 -10.94
C LYS A 114 -10.85 -0.51 -10.56
N GLU A 115 -10.29 -1.68 -10.84
CA GLU A 115 -10.92 -2.95 -10.47
C GLU A 115 -10.65 -3.32 -9.01
N TYR A 116 -9.71 -2.66 -8.34
CA TYR A 116 -9.20 -3.12 -7.04
C TYR A 116 -9.31 -2.08 -5.93
N ILE A 117 -9.68 -0.85 -6.26
CA ILE A 117 -9.90 0.18 -5.23
C ILE A 117 -11.16 1.01 -5.48
#